data_a31ed1a43cb1c81067006ed6655f6628
#
_entry.id   a31ed1a43cb1c81067006ed6655f6628
#
_cell.length_a   1.000
_cell.length_b   1.000
_cell.length_c   1.000
_cell.angle_alpha   90.00
_cell.angle_beta   90.00
_cell.angle_gamma   90.00
#
_symmetry.space_group_name_H-M   'P 1'
#
loop_
_entity.id
_entity.type
_entity.pdbx_description
1 polymer ?
#
loop_
_entity_poly.entity_id
_entity_poly.type
_entity_poly.pdbx_seq_one_letter_code
_entity_poly.pdbx_strand_id
1 'polypeptide(L)'
;MNKINFFVPVIFFILFHLNGVNAQECRMFFPSTEGTVIEMTQFDKNGKPTSYSTQNVIKRNETAKGLTVRYQQTLKDAKDDKTFTNEMEVRCESGKFYVDMTDLFKGMNLESYQSSPEMQVTVDGDAMFYPSDLSPNSVLPDGKVTAKITTGGFTMLTMYVNLSNRKCAAIESVTTPAGTFECYKITQDVEAKAIVKVLATDITWLAEGVGVVKSESYDKKGKLMSSSQLTKFEKK
;
A
#
# COMPACT_ATOMS: atom_id res chain seq x y z
N MET A 1 -80.66 31.39 -5.56
CA MET A 1 -79.69 30.65 -6.36
C MET A 1 -78.26 30.92 -5.80
N ASN A 2 -77.85 30.13 -4.84
CA ASN A 2 -76.50 30.27 -4.19
C ASN A 2 -75.45 29.44 -4.96
N LYS A 3 -74.44 30.13 -5.49
CA LYS A 3 -73.26 29.50 -6.10
C LYS A 3 -72.24 29.19 -4.99
N ILE A 4 -72.04 27.91 -4.73
CA ILE A 4 -70.98 27.41 -3.83
C ILE A 4 -69.73 27.32 -4.66
N ASN A 5 -68.68 28.13 -4.35
CA ASN A 5 -67.37 28.03 -4.92
C ASN A 5 -66.61 26.98 -4.13
N PHE A 6 -66.27 25.86 -4.79
CA PHE A 6 -65.38 24.85 -4.26
C PHE A 6 -63.90 25.26 -4.51
N PHE A 7 -63.24 25.65 -3.43
CA PHE A 7 -61.74 25.86 -3.46
C PHE A 7 -61.06 24.54 -3.24
N VAL A 8 -60.40 24.00 -4.28
CA VAL A 8 -59.55 22.79 -4.17
C VAL A 8 -58.14 23.24 -3.84
N PRO A 9 -57.56 22.89 -2.68
CA PRO A 9 -56.17 23.19 -2.41
C PRO A 9 -55.28 22.22 -3.20
N VAL A 10 -54.47 22.76 -4.13
CA VAL A 10 -53.41 22.04 -4.80
C VAL A 10 -52.29 21.83 -3.80
N ILE A 11 -52.18 20.61 -3.24
CA ILE A 11 -51.06 20.20 -2.41
C ILE A 11 -49.88 19.94 -3.34
N PHE A 12 -48.92 20.86 -3.34
CA PHE A 12 -47.66 20.74 -4.06
C PHE A 12 -46.74 19.75 -3.29
N PHE A 13 -46.74 18.49 -3.72
CA PHE A 13 -45.85 17.48 -3.18
C PHE A 13 -44.42 17.80 -3.67
N ILE A 14 -43.63 18.48 -2.85
CA ILE A 14 -42.18 18.65 -3.09
C ILE A 14 -41.51 17.31 -2.82
N LEU A 15 -41.26 16.55 -3.89
CA LEU A 15 -40.38 15.39 -3.85
C LEU A 15 -38.94 15.87 -3.58
N PHE A 16 -38.55 15.87 -2.31
CA PHE A 16 -37.13 15.92 -1.93
C PHE A 16 -36.45 14.66 -2.49
N HIS A 17 -35.84 14.79 -3.64
CA HIS A 17 -34.83 13.79 -4.04
C HIS A 17 -33.67 13.89 -3.05
N LEU A 18 -33.67 12.99 -2.05
CA LEU A 18 -32.49 12.66 -1.27
C LEU A 18 -31.51 12.05 -2.25
N ASN A 19 -30.69 12.90 -2.87
CA ASN A 19 -29.46 12.44 -3.49
C ASN A 19 -28.64 11.85 -2.35
N GLY A 20 -28.77 10.53 -2.13
CA GLY A 20 -27.85 9.79 -1.30
C GLY A 20 -26.47 10.07 -1.86
N VAL A 21 -25.65 10.80 -1.11
CA VAL A 21 -24.23 10.86 -1.36
C VAL A 21 -23.75 9.42 -1.22
N ASN A 22 -23.65 8.71 -2.35
CA ASN A 22 -22.95 7.44 -2.38
C ASN A 22 -21.51 7.79 -1.98
N ALA A 23 -21.19 7.61 -0.70
CA ALA A 23 -19.81 7.55 -0.27
C ALA A 23 -19.18 6.48 -1.14
N GLN A 24 -18.28 6.88 -2.04
CA GLN A 24 -17.63 5.97 -2.97
C GLN A 24 -16.93 4.90 -2.14
N GLU A 25 -17.49 3.69 -2.17
CA GLU A 25 -17.04 2.60 -1.33
C GLU A 25 -15.56 2.34 -1.62
N CYS A 26 -14.77 2.39 -0.58
CA CYS A 26 -13.32 2.34 -0.72
C CYS A 26 -12.86 0.89 -0.83
N ARG A 27 -12.24 0.54 -1.94
CA ARG A 27 -11.61 -0.77 -2.13
C ARG A 27 -10.31 -0.83 -1.35
N MET A 28 -10.31 -1.59 -0.26
CA MET A 28 -9.13 -1.78 0.58
C MET A 28 -8.25 -2.90 0.03
N PHE A 29 -7.04 -2.57 -0.40
CA PHE A 29 -6.01 -3.55 -0.79
C PHE A 29 -5.13 -3.94 0.41
N PHE A 30 -5.71 -3.97 1.59
CA PHE A 30 -5.10 -4.43 2.84
C PHE A 30 -6.21 -4.91 3.78
N PRO A 31 -6.00 -5.91 4.65
CA PRO A 31 -7.04 -6.33 5.58
C PRO A 31 -7.35 -5.23 6.58
N SER A 32 -8.64 -5.06 6.86
CA SER A 32 -9.14 -4.04 7.79
C SER A 32 -9.71 -4.59 9.09
N THR A 33 -9.73 -5.92 9.26
CA THR A 33 -10.20 -6.57 10.48
C THR A 33 -9.06 -6.66 11.50
N GLU A 34 -9.26 -6.09 12.70
CA GLU A 34 -8.28 -6.16 13.78
C GLU A 34 -7.97 -7.60 14.17
N GLY A 35 -6.70 -7.87 14.42
CA GLY A 35 -6.18 -9.22 14.72
C GLY A 35 -5.95 -10.09 13.50
N THR A 36 -6.17 -9.60 12.27
CA THR A 36 -5.75 -10.31 11.06
C THR A 36 -4.23 -10.38 10.98
N VAL A 37 -3.71 -11.57 10.65
CA VAL A 37 -2.27 -11.83 10.51
C VAL A 37 -1.94 -12.18 9.08
N ILE A 38 -0.91 -11.53 8.55
CA ILE A 38 -0.33 -11.77 7.23
C ILE A 38 1.13 -12.16 7.42
N GLU A 39 1.58 -13.24 6.78
CA GLU A 39 3.00 -13.57 6.72
C GLU A 39 3.47 -13.67 5.27
N MET A 40 4.63 -13.10 4.99
CA MET A 40 5.27 -13.15 3.68
C MET A 40 6.70 -13.65 3.81
N THR A 41 7.15 -14.40 2.81
CA THR A 41 8.53 -14.81 2.67
C THR A 41 9.12 -14.17 1.43
N GLN A 42 10.31 -13.56 1.59
CA GLN A 42 11.13 -13.05 0.49
C GLN A 42 12.20 -14.06 0.10
N PHE A 43 12.49 -14.13 -1.20
CA PHE A 43 13.43 -15.05 -1.79
C PHE A 43 14.45 -14.31 -2.68
N ASP A 44 15.68 -14.82 -2.73
CA ASP A 44 16.66 -14.42 -3.72
C ASP A 44 16.32 -15.01 -5.11
N LYS A 45 17.13 -14.66 -6.10
CA LYS A 45 17.02 -15.16 -7.49
C LYS A 45 17.06 -16.67 -7.64
N ASN A 46 17.56 -17.40 -6.64
CA ASN A 46 17.70 -18.86 -6.63
C ASN A 46 16.58 -19.53 -5.83
N GLY A 47 15.60 -18.77 -5.33
CA GLY A 47 14.50 -19.27 -4.50
C GLY A 47 14.87 -19.54 -3.06
N LYS A 48 16.04 -19.04 -2.57
CA LYS A 48 16.43 -19.18 -1.17
C LYS A 48 15.77 -18.06 -0.34
N PRO A 49 15.15 -18.37 0.81
CA PRO A 49 14.60 -17.34 1.70
C PRO A 49 15.67 -16.35 2.15
N THR A 50 15.33 -15.06 2.13
CA THR A 50 16.19 -13.95 2.58
C THR A 50 15.63 -13.22 3.78
N SER A 51 14.31 -13.12 3.88
CA SER A 51 13.63 -12.54 5.05
C SER A 51 12.18 -13.02 5.16
N TYR A 52 11.65 -12.85 6.34
CA TYR A 52 10.24 -13.10 6.68
C TYR A 52 9.63 -11.83 7.21
N SER A 53 8.38 -11.53 6.83
CA SER A 53 7.62 -10.46 7.44
C SER A 53 6.31 -10.97 7.99
N THR A 54 5.96 -10.50 9.19
CA THR A 54 4.65 -10.71 9.81
C THR A 54 3.99 -9.35 9.99
N GLN A 55 2.74 -9.21 9.55
CA GLN A 55 1.95 -8.01 9.71
C GLN A 55 0.69 -8.35 10.50
N ASN A 56 0.46 -7.62 11.59
CA ASN A 56 -0.71 -7.78 12.46
C ASN A 56 -1.55 -6.51 12.41
N VAL A 57 -2.79 -6.60 12.01
CA VAL A 57 -3.73 -5.47 12.07
C VAL A 57 -4.04 -5.18 13.54
N ILE A 58 -3.60 -4.01 14.01
CA ILE A 58 -3.71 -3.63 15.43
C ILE A 58 -4.83 -2.63 15.70
N LYS A 59 -5.22 -1.83 14.69
CA LYS A 59 -6.29 -0.85 14.86
C LYS A 59 -6.97 -0.50 13.55
N ARG A 60 -8.31 -0.50 13.58
CA ARG A 60 -9.18 0.03 12.54
C ARG A 60 -9.86 1.30 13.05
N ASN A 61 -9.80 2.36 12.28
CA ASN A 61 -10.49 3.61 12.59
C ASN A 61 -11.29 4.08 11.36
N GLU A 62 -12.60 4.12 11.51
CA GLU A 62 -13.51 4.57 10.45
C GLU A 62 -14.14 5.90 10.84
N THR A 63 -14.12 6.85 9.92
CA THR A 63 -14.66 8.20 10.09
C THR A 63 -15.48 8.59 8.86
N ALA A 64 -16.19 9.72 8.93
CA ALA A 64 -16.88 10.27 7.77
C ALA A 64 -15.94 10.60 6.58
N LYS A 65 -14.63 10.69 6.81
CA LYS A 65 -13.63 10.98 5.76
C LYS A 65 -13.08 9.70 5.12
N GLY A 66 -13.19 8.56 5.78
CA GLY A 66 -12.69 7.28 5.27
C GLY A 66 -12.24 6.33 6.35
N LEU A 67 -11.48 5.33 5.95
CA LEU A 67 -10.99 4.24 6.78
C LEU A 67 -9.46 4.30 6.88
N THR A 68 -8.94 4.20 8.10
CA THR A 68 -7.52 4.08 8.41
C THR A 68 -7.27 2.76 9.12
N VAL A 69 -6.25 2.03 8.71
CA VAL A 69 -5.82 0.78 9.34
C VAL A 69 -4.36 0.89 9.73
N ARG A 70 -4.08 0.73 11.03
CA ARG A 70 -2.71 0.58 11.55
C ARG A 70 -2.40 -0.89 11.72
N TYR A 71 -1.18 -1.24 11.39
CA TYR A 71 -0.66 -2.58 11.58
C TYR A 71 0.78 -2.54 12.09
N GLN A 72 1.12 -3.54 12.88
CA GLN A 72 2.49 -3.78 13.30
C GLN A 72 3.15 -4.71 12.30
N GLN A 73 4.30 -4.31 11.78
CA GLN A 73 5.12 -5.15 10.91
C GLN A 73 6.36 -5.59 11.68
N THR A 74 6.63 -6.88 11.68
CA THR A 74 7.88 -7.47 12.15
C THR A 74 8.62 -8.08 10.97
N LEU A 75 9.84 -7.64 10.74
CA LEU A 75 10.77 -8.18 9.75
C LEU A 75 11.80 -9.04 10.47
N LYS A 76 12.08 -10.23 9.91
CA LYS A 76 13.09 -11.16 10.41
C LYS A 76 14.04 -11.51 9.27
N ASP A 77 15.34 -11.33 9.47
CA ASP A 77 16.36 -11.81 8.53
C ASP A 77 16.44 -13.35 8.58
N ALA A 78 16.63 -13.99 7.41
CA ALA A 78 16.70 -15.44 7.33
C ALA A 78 18.04 -16.02 7.79
N LYS A 79 19.09 -15.19 7.96
CA LYS A 79 20.44 -15.64 8.27
C LYS A 79 20.82 -15.47 9.74
N ASP A 80 20.40 -14.37 10.37
CA ASP A 80 20.94 -13.98 11.69
C ASP A 80 19.90 -13.81 12.77
N ASP A 81 18.65 -14.22 12.54
CA ASP A 81 17.52 -14.11 13.47
C ASP A 81 17.23 -12.69 14.00
N LYS A 82 17.89 -11.67 13.45
CA LYS A 82 17.57 -10.28 13.81
C LYS A 82 16.17 -9.94 13.40
N THR A 83 15.46 -9.31 14.32
CA THR A 83 14.10 -8.83 14.09
C THR A 83 14.05 -7.32 14.22
N PHE A 84 13.25 -6.71 13.38
CA PHE A 84 12.91 -5.30 13.43
C PHE A 84 11.39 -5.15 13.41
N THR A 85 10.84 -4.35 14.32
CA THR A 85 9.39 -4.14 14.41
C THR A 85 9.08 -2.66 14.31
N ASN A 86 8.08 -2.31 13.49
CA ASN A 86 7.58 -0.95 13.33
C ASN A 86 6.05 -0.95 13.17
N GLU A 87 5.44 0.21 13.37
CA GLU A 87 4.03 0.44 13.04
C GLU A 87 3.91 1.19 11.73
N MET A 88 2.93 0.81 10.94
CA MET A 88 2.62 1.37 9.64
C MET A 88 1.14 1.64 9.53
N GLU A 89 0.76 2.48 8.58
CA GLU A 89 -0.62 2.87 8.37
C GLU A 89 -0.97 2.86 6.89
N VAL A 90 -2.15 2.34 6.58
CA VAL A 90 -2.79 2.49 5.27
C VAL A 90 -4.14 3.17 5.45
N ARG A 91 -4.56 3.94 4.48
CA ARG A 91 -5.83 4.63 4.54
C ARG A 91 -6.60 4.53 3.24
N CYS A 92 -7.89 4.62 3.39
CA CYS A 92 -8.81 4.70 2.27
C CYS A 92 -9.64 5.96 2.43
N GLU A 93 -9.52 6.88 1.50
CA GLU A 93 -10.16 8.19 1.53
C GLU A 93 -10.60 8.59 0.12
N SER A 94 -11.83 9.11 -0.02
CA SER A 94 -12.35 9.59 -1.31
C SER A 94 -12.20 8.57 -2.46
N GLY A 95 -12.51 7.30 -2.19
CA GLY A 95 -12.43 6.22 -3.18
C GLY A 95 -11.01 5.84 -3.60
N LYS A 96 -9.99 6.17 -2.81
CA LYS A 96 -8.59 5.83 -3.08
C LYS A 96 -7.96 5.14 -1.88
N PHE A 97 -7.31 4.01 -2.13
CA PHE A 97 -6.48 3.33 -1.15
C PHE A 97 -5.06 3.88 -1.20
N TYR A 98 -4.59 4.48 -0.11
CA TYR A 98 -3.29 5.12 -0.01
C TYR A 98 -2.29 4.27 0.76
N VAL A 99 -1.05 4.28 0.26
CA VAL A 99 0.14 3.73 0.91
C VAL A 99 1.19 4.84 0.96
N ASP A 100 1.70 5.14 2.15
CA ASP A 100 2.76 6.13 2.32
C ASP A 100 4.11 5.53 1.87
N MET A 101 4.76 6.19 0.90
CA MET A 101 6.06 5.74 0.42
C MET A 101 7.17 5.87 1.47
N THR A 102 7.01 6.72 2.48
CA THR A 102 7.97 6.83 3.58
C THR A 102 8.10 5.52 4.35
N ASP A 103 7.06 4.68 4.34
CA ASP A 103 7.04 3.36 4.97
C ASP A 103 8.11 2.41 4.37
N LEU A 104 8.52 2.62 3.11
CA LEU A 104 9.62 1.84 2.51
C LEU A 104 10.93 1.99 3.29
N PHE A 105 11.15 3.12 3.94
CA PHE A 105 12.34 3.37 4.75
C PHE A 105 12.19 2.99 6.22
N LYS A 106 10.97 2.85 6.73
CA LYS A 106 10.73 2.44 8.13
C LYS A 106 11.32 1.04 8.45
N GLY A 107 11.35 0.15 7.46
CA GLY A 107 11.97 -1.18 7.59
C GLY A 107 13.50 -1.18 7.54
N MET A 108 14.16 -0.07 7.25
CA MET A 108 15.62 0.00 7.05
C MET A 108 16.41 0.36 8.30
N ASN A 109 15.78 0.44 9.48
CA ASN A 109 16.42 0.83 10.75
C ASN A 109 17.37 2.05 10.57
N LEU A 110 16.85 3.11 9.95
CA LEU A 110 17.61 4.33 9.72
C LEU A 110 18.05 5.02 11.02
N GLU A 111 17.39 4.72 12.14
CA GLU A 111 17.75 5.21 13.47
C GLU A 111 19.16 4.77 13.88
N SER A 112 19.65 3.63 13.36
CA SER A 112 21.04 3.19 13.61
C SER A 112 22.07 4.17 13.05
N TYR A 113 21.70 5.02 12.09
CA TYR A 113 22.55 6.10 11.58
C TYR A 113 22.50 7.36 12.46
N GLN A 114 21.59 7.42 13.44
CA GLN A 114 21.55 8.52 14.43
C GLN A 114 22.52 8.27 15.60
N SER A 115 23.70 7.75 15.31
CA SER A 115 24.71 7.38 16.32
C SER A 115 25.32 8.59 17.04
N SER A 116 25.02 9.81 16.62
CA SER A 116 25.41 11.06 17.33
C SER A 116 24.25 12.06 17.30
N PRO A 117 24.17 12.99 18.30
CA PRO A 117 23.14 14.04 18.34
C PRO A 117 23.16 15.00 17.14
N GLU A 118 24.26 15.07 16.43
CA GLU A 118 24.42 15.91 15.24
C GLU A 118 23.90 15.24 13.97
N MET A 119 23.67 13.93 13.99
CA MET A 119 23.14 13.19 12.85
C MET A 119 21.61 13.25 12.84
N GLN A 120 21.07 13.68 11.72
CA GLN A 120 19.62 13.73 11.48
C GLN A 120 19.25 12.89 10.26
N VAL A 121 18.19 12.14 10.37
CA VAL A 121 17.57 11.43 9.26
C VAL A 121 16.24 12.09 8.93
N THR A 122 16.08 12.53 7.69
CA THR A 122 14.81 13.05 7.18
C THR A 122 14.31 12.14 6.07
N VAL A 123 13.03 11.78 6.10
CA VAL A 123 12.36 11.02 5.05
C VAL A 123 11.21 11.86 4.51
N ASP A 124 11.20 12.06 3.20
CA ASP A 124 10.17 12.77 2.46
C ASP A 124 9.70 11.93 1.29
N GLY A 125 8.39 11.84 1.07
CA GLY A 125 7.86 10.98 0.04
C GLY A 125 6.39 11.21 -0.27
N ASP A 126 6.00 10.71 -1.44
CA ASP A 126 4.63 10.77 -1.93
C ASP A 126 3.74 9.73 -1.21
N ALA A 127 2.44 9.99 -1.16
CA ALA A 127 1.45 8.96 -0.89
C ALA A 127 1.01 8.34 -2.22
N MET A 128 1.40 7.11 -2.47
CA MET A 128 0.86 6.34 -3.60
C MET A 128 -0.59 5.98 -3.34
N PHE A 129 -1.38 5.86 -4.40
CA PHE A 129 -2.74 5.36 -4.25
C PHE A 129 -3.14 4.38 -5.36
N TYR A 130 -4.18 3.61 -5.04
CA TYR A 130 -4.91 2.74 -5.95
C TYR A 130 -6.37 3.18 -5.94
N PRO A 131 -6.97 3.51 -7.10
CA PRO A 131 -8.36 3.95 -7.17
C PRO A 131 -9.33 2.77 -6.97
N SER A 132 -10.55 3.04 -6.51
CA SER A 132 -11.58 2.01 -6.32
C SER A 132 -12.06 1.37 -7.62
N ASP A 133 -11.92 2.07 -8.75
CA ASP A 133 -12.26 1.59 -10.10
C ASP A 133 -11.07 0.95 -10.83
N LEU A 134 -10.01 0.56 -10.08
CA LEU A 134 -8.85 -0.11 -10.65
C LEU A 134 -9.26 -1.29 -11.52
N SER A 135 -8.79 -1.31 -12.75
CA SER A 135 -9.11 -2.30 -13.77
C SER A 135 -7.93 -2.52 -14.71
N PRO A 136 -7.92 -3.57 -15.53
CA PRO A 136 -6.88 -3.77 -16.53
C PRO A 136 -6.70 -2.55 -17.44
N ASN A 137 -5.46 -2.17 -17.68
CA ASN A 137 -4.98 -0.98 -18.38
C ASN A 137 -5.10 0.35 -17.61
N SER A 138 -5.60 0.38 -16.37
CA SER A 138 -5.52 1.58 -15.53
C SER A 138 -4.08 2.01 -15.35
N VAL A 139 -3.78 3.29 -15.64
CA VAL A 139 -2.50 3.92 -15.33
C VAL A 139 -2.55 4.45 -13.90
N LEU A 140 -1.53 4.16 -13.14
CA LEU A 140 -1.40 4.58 -11.75
C LEU A 140 -0.39 5.74 -11.65
N PRO A 141 -0.54 6.64 -10.67
CA PRO A 141 0.40 7.73 -10.48
C PRO A 141 1.79 7.19 -10.12
N ASP A 142 2.81 7.89 -10.59
CA ASP A 142 4.19 7.66 -10.17
C ASP A 142 4.35 7.99 -8.68
N GLY A 143 5.44 7.55 -8.08
CA GLY A 143 5.73 7.80 -6.67
C GLY A 143 7.21 7.95 -6.42
N LYS A 144 7.56 8.78 -5.44
CA LYS A 144 8.93 9.04 -5.04
C LYS A 144 9.05 9.10 -3.53
N VAL A 145 10.15 8.56 -3.01
CA VAL A 145 10.57 8.77 -1.62
C VAL A 145 12.07 9.00 -1.56
N THR A 146 12.48 9.88 -0.67
CA THR A 146 13.89 10.23 -0.47
C THR A 146 14.19 10.24 1.03
N ALA A 147 15.27 9.58 1.43
CA ALA A 147 15.83 9.69 2.77
C ALA A 147 17.18 10.39 2.69
N LYS A 148 17.41 11.36 3.59
CA LYS A 148 18.68 12.10 3.71
C LYS A 148 19.23 11.92 5.11
N ILE A 149 20.50 11.62 5.18
CA ILE A 149 21.28 11.58 6.42
C ILE A 149 22.20 12.80 6.41
N THR A 150 22.06 13.68 7.40
CA THR A 150 22.83 14.92 7.53
C THR A 150 23.57 14.93 8.86
N THR A 151 24.71 15.61 8.92
CA THR A 151 25.46 15.90 10.14
C THR A 151 26.05 17.31 10.06
N GLY A 152 25.89 18.09 11.13
CA GLY A 152 26.36 19.50 11.15
C GLY A 152 25.85 20.36 9.99
N GLY A 153 24.67 20.05 9.45
CA GLY A 153 24.08 20.74 8.28
C GLY A 153 24.55 20.22 6.91
N PHE A 154 25.51 19.27 6.86
CA PHE A 154 25.99 18.69 5.62
C PHE A 154 25.30 17.36 5.32
N THR A 155 24.89 17.14 4.05
CA THR A 155 24.31 15.87 3.61
C THR A 155 25.41 14.83 3.39
N MET A 156 25.38 13.77 4.20
CA MET A 156 26.32 12.65 4.12
C MET A 156 25.87 11.58 3.12
N LEU A 157 24.56 11.30 3.11
CA LEU A 157 23.97 10.28 2.24
C LEU A 157 22.57 10.70 1.81
N THR A 158 22.28 10.47 0.54
CA THR A 158 20.91 10.55 0.00
C THR A 158 20.54 9.21 -0.62
N MET A 159 19.46 8.65 -0.12
CA MET A 159 18.84 7.43 -0.68
C MET A 159 17.49 7.82 -1.28
N TYR A 160 17.10 7.17 -2.37
CA TYR A 160 15.77 7.37 -2.94
C TYR A 160 15.23 6.13 -3.62
N VAL A 161 13.91 6.08 -3.74
CA VAL A 161 13.16 5.14 -4.58
C VAL A 161 12.19 5.94 -5.42
N ASN A 162 12.27 5.78 -6.74
CA ASN A 162 11.31 6.33 -7.71
C ASN A 162 10.57 5.17 -8.34
N LEU A 163 9.24 5.25 -8.39
CA LEU A 163 8.35 4.31 -9.05
C LEU A 163 7.71 5.03 -10.23
N SER A 164 7.81 4.47 -11.43
CA SER A 164 7.27 5.06 -12.65
C SER A 164 6.65 4.02 -13.56
N ASN A 165 5.96 4.46 -14.62
CA ASN A 165 5.29 3.59 -15.59
C ASN A 165 4.34 2.56 -14.94
N ARG A 166 3.67 2.98 -13.87
CA ARG A 166 2.81 2.14 -13.06
C ARG A 166 1.48 1.87 -13.74
N LYS A 167 1.09 0.61 -13.86
CA LYS A 167 -0.19 0.22 -14.48
C LYS A 167 -0.72 -1.09 -13.92
N CYS A 168 -2.03 -1.24 -13.94
CA CYS A 168 -2.69 -2.53 -13.78
C CYS A 168 -2.65 -3.28 -15.12
N ALA A 169 -1.88 -4.34 -15.22
CA ALA A 169 -1.70 -5.07 -16.48
C ALA A 169 -2.82 -6.10 -16.71
N ALA A 170 -3.32 -6.73 -15.65
CA ALA A 170 -4.34 -7.79 -15.70
C ALA A 170 -5.01 -7.99 -14.35
N ILE A 171 -6.09 -8.78 -14.34
CA ILE A 171 -6.61 -9.45 -13.15
C ILE A 171 -6.44 -10.94 -13.40
N GLU A 172 -5.78 -11.64 -12.48
CA GLU A 172 -5.48 -13.07 -12.63
C GLU A 172 -5.47 -13.79 -11.26
N SER A 173 -5.74 -15.08 -11.29
CA SER A 173 -5.72 -15.92 -10.09
C SER A 173 -4.28 -16.32 -9.75
N VAL A 174 -3.88 -16.12 -8.48
CA VAL A 174 -2.54 -16.45 -7.98
C VAL A 174 -2.65 -17.40 -6.79
N THR A 175 -1.95 -18.53 -6.86
CA THR A 175 -1.87 -19.52 -5.78
C THR A 175 -0.54 -19.39 -5.04
N THR A 176 -0.62 -19.36 -3.71
CA THR A 176 0.50 -19.32 -2.77
C THR A 176 0.27 -20.33 -1.65
N PRO A 177 1.22 -20.56 -0.73
CA PRO A 177 0.97 -21.39 0.45
C PRO A 177 -0.21 -20.93 1.32
N ALA A 178 -0.57 -19.64 1.28
CA ALA A 178 -1.70 -19.09 2.03
C ALA A 178 -3.06 -19.30 1.36
N GLY A 179 -3.09 -19.77 0.10
CA GLY A 179 -4.32 -20.01 -0.66
C GLY A 179 -4.27 -19.44 -2.08
N THR A 180 -5.45 -19.40 -2.71
CA THR A 180 -5.64 -18.87 -4.07
C THR A 180 -6.45 -17.57 -4.01
N PHE A 181 -5.96 -16.54 -4.68
CA PHE A 181 -6.52 -15.18 -4.62
C PHE A 181 -6.69 -14.60 -6.03
N GLU A 182 -7.77 -13.88 -6.26
CA GLU A 182 -7.92 -13.03 -7.44
C GLU A 182 -7.12 -11.74 -7.21
N CYS A 183 -6.18 -11.46 -8.09
CA CYS A 183 -5.19 -10.40 -7.91
C CYS A 183 -5.15 -9.43 -9.09
N TYR A 184 -5.01 -8.16 -8.77
CA TYR A 184 -4.62 -7.11 -9.70
C TYR A 184 -3.11 -7.19 -9.91
N LYS A 185 -2.68 -7.46 -11.15
CA LYS A 185 -1.28 -7.48 -11.54
C LYS A 185 -0.80 -6.08 -11.85
N ILE A 186 -0.02 -5.51 -10.96
CA ILE A 186 0.57 -4.17 -11.12
C ILE A 186 1.99 -4.32 -11.64
N THR A 187 2.31 -3.62 -12.72
CA THR A 187 3.68 -3.52 -13.24
C THR A 187 4.19 -2.10 -13.07
N GLN A 188 5.48 -1.95 -12.76
CA GLN A 188 6.11 -0.64 -12.57
C GLN A 188 7.60 -0.72 -12.79
N ASP A 189 8.20 0.41 -13.16
CA ASP A 189 9.65 0.58 -13.17
C ASP A 189 10.10 1.16 -11.83
N VAL A 190 11.22 0.64 -11.34
CA VAL A 190 11.84 1.03 -10.06
C VAL A 190 13.25 1.56 -10.33
N GLU A 191 13.50 2.77 -9.89
CA GLU A 191 14.85 3.31 -9.75
C GLU A 191 15.13 3.53 -8.28
N ALA A 192 16.01 2.75 -7.71
CA ALA A 192 16.44 2.88 -6.32
C ALA A 192 17.93 3.24 -6.24
N LYS A 193 18.29 4.11 -5.31
CA LYS A 193 19.67 4.44 -4.99
C LYS A 193 19.84 4.50 -3.49
N ALA A 194 20.81 3.73 -3.00
CA ALA A 194 21.45 3.96 -1.71
C ALA A 194 22.91 4.37 -1.99
N ILE A 195 23.86 3.45 -1.90
CA ILE A 195 25.25 3.66 -2.35
C ILE A 195 25.35 3.42 -3.85
N VAL A 196 24.68 2.38 -4.35
CA VAL A 196 24.65 1.99 -5.76
C VAL A 196 23.24 2.19 -6.32
N LYS A 197 23.17 2.66 -7.57
CA LYS A 197 21.90 2.79 -8.30
C LYS A 197 21.47 1.44 -8.86
N VAL A 198 20.24 1.07 -8.57
CA VAL A 198 19.56 -0.13 -9.08
C VAL A 198 18.40 0.29 -9.96
N LEU A 199 18.22 -0.38 -11.09
CA LEU A 199 17.08 -0.24 -11.98
C LEU A 199 16.44 -1.61 -12.14
N ALA A 200 15.15 -1.68 -11.89
CA ALA A 200 14.36 -2.90 -11.93
C ALA A 200 13.00 -2.65 -12.57
N THR A 201 12.36 -3.73 -13.00
CA THR A 201 10.92 -3.76 -13.28
C THR A 201 10.29 -4.69 -12.26
N ASP A 202 9.31 -4.16 -11.53
CA ASP A 202 8.59 -4.92 -10.51
C ASP A 202 7.20 -5.32 -11.01
N ILE A 203 6.79 -6.52 -10.65
CA ILE A 203 5.43 -7.03 -10.80
C ILE A 203 4.90 -7.36 -9.42
N THR A 204 3.75 -6.78 -9.07
CA THR A 204 3.08 -7.03 -7.80
C THR A 204 1.67 -7.53 -8.06
N TRP A 205 1.29 -8.61 -7.41
CA TRP A 205 -0.07 -9.16 -7.40
C TRP A 205 -0.75 -8.74 -6.10
N LEU A 206 -1.74 -7.88 -6.23
CA LEU A 206 -2.43 -7.21 -5.13
C LEU A 206 -3.87 -7.69 -5.05
N ALA A 207 -4.30 -8.27 -3.93
CA ALA A 207 -5.66 -8.73 -3.72
C ALA A 207 -6.42 -7.85 -2.75
N GLU A 208 -7.71 -7.62 -3.04
CA GLU A 208 -8.59 -6.86 -2.17
C GLU A 208 -8.76 -7.54 -0.81
N GLY A 209 -8.66 -6.77 0.28
CA GLY A 209 -8.79 -7.26 1.64
C GLY A 209 -7.67 -8.19 2.12
N VAL A 210 -6.61 -8.37 1.31
CA VAL A 210 -5.48 -9.27 1.60
C VAL A 210 -4.15 -8.54 1.57
N GLY A 211 -3.92 -7.69 0.58
CA GLY A 211 -2.64 -7.02 0.36
C GLY A 211 -1.85 -7.65 -0.78
N VAL A 212 -0.53 -7.56 -0.67
CA VAL A 212 0.39 -8.18 -1.63
C VAL A 212 0.36 -9.70 -1.45
N VAL A 213 -0.03 -10.42 -2.51
CA VAL A 213 -0.05 -11.90 -2.54
C VAL A 213 1.27 -12.44 -3.06
N LYS A 214 1.84 -11.77 -4.06
CA LYS A 214 3.12 -12.13 -4.67
C LYS A 214 3.79 -10.88 -5.22
N SER A 215 5.13 -10.84 -5.23
CA SER A 215 5.88 -9.86 -6.00
C SER A 215 7.11 -10.49 -6.65
N GLU A 216 7.54 -9.90 -7.75
CA GLU A 216 8.76 -10.29 -8.48
C GLU A 216 9.47 -9.04 -8.96
N SER A 217 10.81 -9.01 -8.79
CA SER A 217 11.66 -7.92 -9.25
C SER A 217 12.66 -8.45 -10.28
N TYR A 218 12.75 -7.77 -11.40
CA TYR A 218 13.57 -8.16 -12.55
C TYR A 218 14.59 -7.09 -12.89
N ASP A 219 15.78 -7.48 -13.29
CA ASP A 219 16.79 -6.56 -13.80
C ASP A 219 16.41 -6.05 -15.21
N LYS A 220 17.18 -5.10 -15.74
CA LYS A 220 17.00 -4.54 -17.09
C LYS A 220 17.05 -5.58 -18.24
N LYS A 221 17.58 -6.78 -17.97
CA LYS A 221 17.68 -7.88 -18.94
C LYS A 221 16.52 -8.87 -18.79
N GLY A 222 15.55 -8.58 -17.91
CA GLY A 222 14.43 -9.46 -17.59
C GLY A 222 14.80 -10.66 -16.72
N LYS A 223 15.96 -10.63 -16.03
CA LYS A 223 16.36 -11.71 -15.15
C LYS A 223 15.83 -11.45 -13.75
N LEU A 224 15.20 -12.46 -13.13
CA LEU A 224 14.69 -12.40 -11.76
C LEU A 224 15.82 -12.06 -10.78
N MET A 225 15.61 -11.05 -9.94
CA MET A 225 16.51 -10.63 -8.87
C MET A 225 16.02 -11.09 -7.51
N SER A 226 14.73 -10.97 -7.26
CA SER A 226 14.07 -11.38 -6.02
C SER A 226 12.58 -11.61 -6.24
N SER A 227 11.97 -12.34 -5.32
CA SER A 227 10.52 -12.50 -5.29
C SER A 227 10.01 -12.53 -3.85
N SER A 228 8.72 -12.32 -3.67
CA SER A 228 8.04 -12.57 -2.39
C SER A 228 6.71 -13.26 -2.62
N GLN A 229 6.24 -13.99 -1.62
CA GLN A 229 4.91 -14.60 -1.64
C GLN A 229 4.27 -14.61 -0.26
N LEU A 230 2.95 -14.55 -0.27
CA LEU A 230 2.12 -14.70 0.90
C LEU A 230 2.18 -16.16 1.37
N THR A 231 2.63 -16.38 2.61
CA THR A 231 2.79 -17.72 3.18
C THR A 231 1.73 -18.06 4.22
N LYS A 232 1.08 -17.02 4.78
CA LYS A 232 -0.02 -17.17 5.73
C LYS A 232 -0.98 -15.99 5.64
N PHE A 233 -2.27 -16.28 5.74
CA PHE A 233 -3.33 -15.30 5.85
C PHE A 233 -4.39 -15.83 6.82
N GLU A 234 -4.43 -15.28 8.03
CA GLU A 234 -5.40 -15.64 9.06
C GLU A 234 -6.28 -14.43 9.36
N LYS A 235 -7.54 -14.52 8.96
CA LYS A 235 -8.57 -13.55 9.29
C LYS A 235 -9.19 -13.92 10.63
N LYS A 236 -9.24 -12.97 11.55
CA LYS A 236 -9.85 -13.17 12.86
C LYS A 236 -11.36 -12.99 12.80
#